data_4ddf939296cfc6acc041ff51b5ae18af
#
_entry.id   4ddf939296cfc6acc041ff51b5ae18af
#
_cell.length_a   1.000
_cell.length_b   1.000
_cell.length_c   1.000
_cell.angle_alpha   90.00
_cell.angle_beta   90.00
_cell.angle_gamma   90.00
#
_symmetry.space_group_name_H-M   'P 1'
#
loop_
_entity.id
_entity.type
_entity.pdbx_description
1 polymer ?
#
loop_
_entity_poly.entity_id
_entity_poly.type
_entity_poly.pdbx_seq_one_letter_code
_entity_poly.pdbx_strand_id
1 'polypeptide(L)'
;NNNLYIPIRAFADYVGYESGNGEYKQYAEDITKCYVESKEEIASFSLGSNKIYKIILDGNNDYEYYEINEPIKMFNNQLYTTIEGAQIAFNISMSYNQQQNQVNIYTLPYLVSYYTTKFQNAGIADKDANFSNQKALLYNMLIIKNENGNYGVQTLDGQEVLGTKYANIKFVESSKEFIVTTMENKMGIMSYDSKIKIAPEFDEIKQIDKDSGLYLATKNKKQGVVNSNGSIVLYLEYDQIGINSSQYMSNTIKNQYLLYNKCIPAKKNGTWEIFDKTGKNIAGTGTTYKELGCSVGGKSNGEENSNNVLLVPQYEGIVVSRNNVYGLIDSEGKTLLPIALQSIYSITSEGEETYYMLYNNQLMNVIDYIKKWVRPDKNESNNQTNTENTENTNNE
;
A
#
# COMPACT_ATOMS: atom_id res chain seq x y z
N ASN A 1 -7.54 9.84 31.55
CA ASN A 1 -6.32 9.38 30.86
C ASN A 1 -5.39 10.58 30.68
N ASN A 2 -4.28 10.64 31.42
CA ASN A 2 -3.26 11.69 31.26
C ASN A 2 -2.31 11.27 30.12
N ASN A 3 -2.78 11.33 28.89
CA ASN A 3 -1.91 11.08 27.72
C ASN A 3 -1.09 12.34 27.45
N LEU A 4 0.21 12.21 27.36
CA LEU A 4 1.11 13.29 26.93
C LEU A 4 0.96 13.47 25.40
N TYR A 5 0.72 14.71 24.97
CA TYR A 5 0.66 15.10 23.56
C TYR A 5 1.87 15.97 23.19
N ILE A 6 2.46 15.65 22.05
CA ILE A 6 3.67 16.27 21.54
C ILE A 6 3.30 17.21 20.39
N PRO A 7 3.66 18.51 20.43
CA PRO A 7 3.43 19.43 19.32
C PRO A 7 4.32 19.06 18.13
N ILE A 8 3.71 18.58 17.03
CA ILE A 8 4.43 17.92 15.94
C ILE A 8 5.51 18.82 15.33
N ARG A 9 5.15 20.03 14.90
CA ARG A 9 6.08 20.94 14.21
C ARG A 9 7.15 21.50 15.14
N ALA A 10 6.76 21.95 16.34
CA ALA A 10 7.73 22.45 17.31
C ALA A 10 8.72 21.37 17.75
N PHE A 11 8.28 20.12 17.83
CA PHE A 11 9.16 19.01 18.12
C PHE A 11 10.07 18.66 16.93
N ALA A 12 9.57 18.77 15.68
CA ALA A 12 10.37 18.62 14.47
C ALA A 12 11.57 19.60 14.47
N ASP A 13 11.30 20.87 14.75
CA ASP A 13 12.35 21.90 14.87
C ASP A 13 13.38 21.53 15.95
N TYR A 14 12.92 21.02 17.10
CA TYR A 14 13.80 20.61 18.19
C TYR A 14 14.74 19.45 17.82
N VAL A 15 14.26 18.48 17.04
CA VAL A 15 15.05 17.29 16.62
C VAL A 15 15.75 17.48 15.27
N GLY A 16 15.62 18.64 14.64
CA GLY A 16 16.30 18.99 13.39
C GLY A 16 15.65 18.41 12.13
N TYR A 17 14.33 18.21 12.15
CA TYR A 17 13.53 17.82 10.98
C TYR A 17 12.93 19.07 10.32
N GLU A 18 12.80 19.06 9.01
CA GLU A 18 11.97 20.03 8.31
C GLU A 18 10.49 19.76 8.57
N SER A 19 9.65 20.80 8.58
CA SER A 19 8.22 20.64 8.79
C SER A 19 7.41 21.73 8.10
N GLY A 20 6.15 21.41 7.76
CA GLY A 20 5.19 22.36 7.18
C GLY A 20 3.75 21.96 7.43
N ASN A 21 2.81 22.91 7.20
CA ASN A 21 1.39 22.62 7.14
C ASN A 21 1.01 22.09 5.76
N GLY A 22 -0.19 21.53 5.66
CA GLY A 22 -0.75 20.99 4.44
C GLY A 22 -0.24 19.59 4.11
N GLU A 23 -0.44 19.19 2.85
CA GLU A 23 0.22 18.01 2.28
C GLU A 23 1.67 18.36 1.95
N TYR A 24 2.51 17.34 1.77
CA TYR A 24 3.94 17.54 1.56
C TYR A 24 4.24 18.62 0.49
N LYS A 25 4.79 19.75 0.96
CA LYS A 25 5.13 20.96 0.16
C LYS A 25 3.98 21.55 -0.67
N GLN A 26 2.71 21.18 -0.36
CA GLN A 26 1.51 21.67 -1.02
C GLN A 26 0.47 22.09 0.03
N TYR A 27 -0.40 23.05 -0.34
CA TYR A 27 -1.50 23.53 0.51
C TYR A 27 -1.05 24.00 1.90
N ALA A 28 -0.02 24.84 1.95
CA ALA A 28 0.59 25.33 3.20
C ALA A 28 -0.40 26.09 4.12
N GLU A 29 -1.53 26.55 3.59
CA GLU A 29 -2.65 27.17 4.31
C GLU A 29 -3.52 26.17 5.08
N ASP A 30 -3.45 24.87 4.74
CA ASP A 30 -4.24 23.83 5.41
C ASP A 30 -3.59 23.44 6.74
N ILE A 31 -4.02 24.08 7.81
CA ILE A 31 -3.55 23.79 9.18
C ILE A 31 -4.10 22.48 9.77
N THR A 32 -5.05 21.83 9.08
CA THR A 32 -5.59 20.53 9.50
C THR A 32 -4.69 19.36 9.12
N LYS A 33 -3.63 19.63 8.35
CA LYS A 33 -2.60 18.68 7.96
C LYS A 33 -1.23 19.24 8.24
N CYS A 34 -0.27 18.37 8.50
CA CYS A 34 1.15 18.73 8.52
C CYS A 34 2.03 17.56 8.13
N TYR A 35 3.28 17.88 7.78
CA TYR A 35 4.31 16.89 7.52
C TYR A 35 5.59 17.22 8.28
N VAL A 36 6.41 16.21 8.48
CA VAL A 36 7.78 16.30 8.96
C VAL A 36 8.69 15.50 8.03
N GLU A 37 9.87 16.03 7.74
CA GLU A 37 10.79 15.48 6.74
C GLU A 37 12.18 15.33 7.34
N SER A 38 12.75 14.14 7.19
CA SER A 38 14.17 13.86 7.39
C SER A 38 14.85 13.60 6.04
N LYS A 39 16.15 13.27 6.07
CA LYS A 39 16.87 12.85 4.85
C LYS A 39 16.38 11.52 4.27
N GLU A 40 15.72 10.70 5.08
CA GLU A 40 15.35 9.32 4.73
C GLU A 40 13.85 9.11 4.57
N GLU A 41 13.03 9.92 5.25
CA GLU A 41 11.59 9.68 5.36
C GLU A 41 10.80 10.99 5.48
N ILE A 42 9.56 10.95 4.98
CA ILE A 42 8.55 11.99 5.22
C ILE A 42 7.42 11.34 6.00
N ALA A 43 7.01 11.93 7.13
CA ALA A 43 5.81 11.52 7.86
C ALA A 43 4.73 12.59 7.75
N SER A 44 3.48 12.19 7.49
CA SER A 44 2.32 13.07 7.30
C SER A 44 1.22 12.76 8.31
N PHE A 45 0.57 13.83 8.77
CA PHE A 45 -0.43 13.81 9.82
C PHE A 45 -1.68 14.56 9.37
N SER A 46 -2.86 14.08 9.75
CA SER A 46 -4.14 14.75 9.51
C SER A 46 -4.95 14.82 10.79
N LEU A 47 -5.58 15.95 11.05
CA LEU A 47 -6.45 16.18 12.21
C LEU A 47 -7.53 15.08 12.29
N GLY A 48 -7.71 14.51 13.48
CA GLY A 48 -8.70 13.48 13.74
C GLY A 48 -8.32 12.08 13.22
N SER A 49 -7.21 11.95 12.48
CA SER A 49 -6.71 10.66 12.00
C SER A 49 -5.93 9.93 13.10
N ASN A 50 -6.11 8.62 13.20
CA ASN A 50 -5.25 7.72 13.97
C ASN A 50 -4.19 7.03 13.09
N LYS A 51 -3.98 7.51 11.85
CA LYS A 51 -2.97 7.00 10.93
C LYS A 51 -1.91 8.07 10.68
N ILE A 52 -0.66 7.64 10.71
CA ILE A 52 0.52 8.40 10.29
C ILE A 52 1.02 7.75 9.01
N TYR A 53 1.16 8.52 7.96
CA TYR A 53 1.66 8.04 6.69
C TYR A 53 3.13 8.36 6.55
N LYS A 54 3.94 7.39 6.15
CA LYS A 54 5.37 7.57 5.90
C LYS A 54 5.71 7.22 4.46
N ILE A 55 6.59 8.01 3.87
CA ILE A 55 7.21 7.76 2.57
C ILE A 55 8.70 7.60 2.82
N ILE A 56 9.27 6.48 2.37
CA ILE A 56 10.71 6.22 2.46
C ILE A 56 11.38 6.78 1.21
N LEU A 57 12.38 7.65 1.41
CA LEU A 57 13.09 8.35 0.34
C LEU A 57 14.29 7.53 -0.18
N ASP A 58 14.08 6.26 -0.51
CA ASP A 58 15.10 5.32 -1.00
C ASP A 58 15.15 5.21 -2.54
N GLY A 59 14.38 6.06 -3.24
CA GLY A 59 14.22 6.05 -4.68
C GLY A 59 13.04 5.21 -5.18
N ASN A 60 12.50 4.31 -4.37
CA ASN A 60 11.26 3.57 -4.67
C ASN A 60 10.03 4.33 -4.16
N ASN A 61 10.23 5.28 -3.21
CA ASN A 61 9.17 6.04 -2.54
C ASN A 61 8.08 5.11 -1.99
N ASP A 62 8.51 4.02 -1.34
CA ASP A 62 7.60 3.09 -0.71
C ASP A 62 6.76 3.81 0.34
N TYR A 63 5.46 3.55 0.28
CA TYR A 63 4.47 4.21 1.10
C TYR A 63 3.94 3.24 2.15
N GLU A 64 4.06 3.63 3.41
CA GLU A 64 3.55 2.88 4.55
C GLU A 64 2.64 3.75 5.41
N TYR A 65 1.74 3.15 6.18
CA TYR A 65 1.03 3.85 7.24
C TYR A 65 1.11 3.07 8.56
N TYR A 66 1.03 3.84 9.63
CA TYR A 66 1.12 3.37 11.01
C TYR A 66 -0.12 3.78 11.76
N GLU A 67 -0.73 2.86 12.49
CA GLU A 67 -1.85 3.16 13.36
C GLU A 67 -1.37 3.50 14.76
N ILE A 68 -1.97 4.53 15.36
CA ILE A 68 -1.74 4.99 16.72
C ILE A 68 -3.03 4.88 17.53
N ASN A 69 -2.90 4.68 18.85
CA ASN A 69 -4.04 4.44 19.73
C ASN A 69 -4.98 5.65 19.90
N GLU A 70 -4.48 6.85 19.71
CA GLU A 70 -5.24 8.11 19.86
C GLU A 70 -5.09 8.98 18.62
N PRO A 71 -6.15 9.66 18.17
CA PRO A 71 -6.08 10.48 16.97
C PRO A 71 -5.22 11.73 17.15
N ILE A 72 -4.75 12.28 16.04
CA ILE A 72 -4.10 13.58 15.96
C ILE A 72 -5.07 14.67 16.42
N LYS A 73 -4.64 15.52 17.34
CA LYS A 73 -5.45 16.60 17.93
C LYS A 73 -4.90 17.96 17.56
N MET A 74 -5.76 18.98 17.64
CA MET A 74 -5.39 20.36 17.44
C MET A 74 -5.55 21.15 18.74
N PHE A 75 -4.51 21.90 19.14
CA PHE A 75 -4.55 22.86 20.22
C PHE A 75 -3.87 24.17 19.75
N ASN A 76 -4.49 25.30 19.94
CA ASN A 76 -3.96 26.62 19.56
C ASN A 76 -3.45 26.65 18.10
N ASN A 77 -4.21 26.12 17.15
CA ASN A 77 -3.86 26.04 15.74
C ASN A 77 -2.58 25.24 15.42
N GLN A 78 -2.17 24.33 16.30
CA GLN A 78 -1.07 23.41 16.10
C GLN A 78 -1.55 21.97 16.24
N LEU A 79 -1.01 21.07 15.43
CA LEU A 79 -1.27 19.64 15.50
C LEU A 79 -0.35 18.97 16.51
N TYR A 80 -0.95 18.03 17.24
CA TYR A 80 -0.30 17.25 18.29
C TYR A 80 -0.52 15.76 18.05
N THR A 81 0.49 14.96 18.37
CA THR A 81 0.44 13.52 18.36
C THR A 81 0.78 12.96 19.74
N THR A 82 0.50 11.68 19.97
CA THR A 82 0.91 10.96 21.17
C THR A 82 2.41 10.68 21.17
N ILE A 83 2.94 10.18 22.30
CA ILE A 83 4.32 9.63 22.37
C ILE A 83 4.53 8.59 21.28
N GLU A 84 3.59 7.63 21.11
CA GLU A 84 3.66 6.61 20.07
C GLU A 84 3.78 7.21 18.67
N GLY A 85 2.95 8.22 18.37
CA GLY A 85 3.01 8.91 17.08
C GLY A 85 4.32 9.67 16.87
N ALA A 86 4.87 10.29 17.92
CA ALA A 86 6.17 10.95 17.83
C ALA A 86 7.32 9.93 17.62
N GLN A 87 7.28 8.78 18.31
CA GLN A 87 8.27 7.72 18.12
C GLN A 87 8.30 7.23 16.67
N ILE A 88 7.13 6.99 16.09
CA ILE A 88 6.99 6.56 14.70
C ILE A 88 7.52 7.63 13.74
N ALA A 89 7.07 8.87 13.88
CA ALA A 89 7.39 9.93 12.92
C ALA A 89 8.85 10.36 12.94
N PHE A 90 9.49 10.34 14.11
CA PHE A 90 10.84 10.86 14.31
C PHE A 90 11.90 9.77 14.50
N ASN A 91 11.54 8.49 14.42
CA ASN A 91 12.43 7.36 14.67
C ASN A 91 13.21 7.48 15.99
N ILE A 92 12.48 7.75 17.07
CA ILE A 92 13.02 7.93 18.41
C ILE A 92 12.39 6.95 19.39
N SER A 93 13.07 6.63 20.48
CA SER A 93 12.47 6.06 21.68
C SER A 93 12.13 7.18 22.64
N MET A 94 10.89 7.21 23.13
CA MET A 94 10.41 8.25 24.03
C MET A 94 9.66 7.59 25.21
N SER A 95 9.97 8.02 26.42
CA SER A 95 9.27 7.60 27.62
C SER A 95 9.00 8.78 28.55
N TYR A 96 7.85 8.76 29.22
CA TYR A 96 7.47 9.76 30.18
C TYR A 96 7.52 9.21 31.60
N ASN A 97 8.38 9.79 32.42
CA ASN A 97 8.42 9.54 33.85
C ASN A 97 7.49 10.50 34.57
N GLN A 98 6.30 10.06 34.93
CA GLN A 98 5.29 10.87 35.56
C GLN A 98 5.68 11.38 36.95
N GLN A 99 6.48 10.62 37.70
CA GLN A 99 6.92 11.00 39.06
C GLN A 99 7.90 12.17 39.04
N GLN A 100 8.74 12.22 38.01
CA GLN A 100 9.75 13.27 37.82
C GLN A 100 9.30 14.36 36.85
N ASN A 101 8.14 14.20 36.23
CA ASN A 101 7.63 15.04 35.16
C ASN A 101 8.67 15.25 34.03
N GLN A 102 9.34 14.14 33.65
CA GLN A 102 10.45 14.15 32.71
C GLN A 102 10.16 13.27 31.51
N VAL A 103 10.46 13.78 30.31
CA VAL A 103 10.44 12.99 29.07
C VAL A 103 11.88 12.61 28.73
N ASN A 104 12.14 11.31 28.60
CA ASN A 104 13.42 10.79 28.11
C ASN A 104 13.29 10.50 26.63
N ILE A 105 14.22 11.00 25.84
CA ILE A 105 14.25 10.85 24.38
C ILE A 105 15.59 10.26 23.98
N TYR A 106 15.56 9.17 23.23
CA TYR A 106 16.75 8.51 22.69
C TYR A 106 16.61 8.40 21.18
N THR A 107 17.56 8.99 20.45
CA THR A 107 17.61 8.83 18.99
C THR A 107 18.04 7.43 18.60
N LEU A 108 17.62 6.97 17.43
CA LEU A 108 18.00 5.65 16.92
C LEU A 108 19.52 5.47 16.81
N PRO A 109 20.31 6.44 16.28
CA PRO A 109 21.77 6.36 16.27
C PRO A 109 22.39 6.20 17.66
N TYR A 110 21.84 6.90 18.68
CA TYR A 110 22.31 6.74 20.06
C TYR A 110 22.05 5.32 20.58
N LEU A 111 20.84 4.78 20.39
CA LEU A 111 20.48 3.43 20.81
C LEU A 111 21.38 2.38 20.15
N VAL A 112 21.63 2.51 18.86
CA VAL A 112 22.53 1.61 18.13
C VAL A 112 23.92 1.65 18.74
N SER A 113 24.50 2.84 18.93
CA SER A 113 25.83 2.99 19.52
C SER A 113 25.91 2.42 20.95
N TYR A 114 24.91 2.73 21.77
CA TYR A 114 24.85 2.26 23.16
C TYR A 114 24.77 0.72 23.26
N TYR A 115 23.86 0.12 22.51
CA TYR A 115 23.69 -1.34 22.57
C TYR A 115 24.83 -2.09 21.88
N THR A 116 25.40 -1.58 20.80
CA THR A 116 26.63 -2.16 20.22
C THR A 116 27.75 -2.21 21.25
N THR A 117 28.02 -1.11 21.94
CA THR A 117 29.06 -1.04 22.98
C THR A 117 28.73 -1.97 24.15
N LYS A 118 27.49 -2.00 24.61
CA LYS A 118 27.02 -2.86 25.72
C LYS A 118 27.24 -4.34 25.40
N PHE A 119 26.88 -4.79 24.22
CA PHE A 119 27.03 -6.19 23.81
C PHE A 119 28.48 -6.59 23.55
N GLN A 120 29.30 -5.72 22.99
CA GLN A 120 30.73 -5.95 22.86
C GLN A 120 31.40 -6.13 24.22
N ASN A 121 31.07 -5.27 25.19
CA ASN A 121 31.62 -5.33 26.54
C ASN A 121 31.13 -6.54 27.33
N ALA A 122 29.95 -7.05 27.05
CA ALA A 122 29.40 -8.23 27.73
C ALA A 122 29.92 -9.56 27.15
N GLY A 123 30.78 -9.54 26.13
CA GLY A 123 31.26 -10.75 25.46
C GLY A 123 30.16 -11.53 24.74
N ILE A 124 28.94 -10.95 24.60
CA ILE A 124 27.86 -11.48 23.80
C ILE A 124 28.25 -11.14 22.36
N ALA A 125 28.90 -12.09 21.72
CA ALA A 125 29.57 -11.90 20.45
C ALA A 125 28.65 -11.33 19.39
N ASP A 126 28.90 -10.35 18.85
CA ASP A 126 29.20 -10.15 17.47
C ASP A 126 29.69 -8.73 17.27
N LYS A 127 30.93 -8.61 16.85
CA LYS A 127 31.48 -7.34 16.33
C LYS A 127 30.67 -6.85 15.12
N ASP A 128 29.86 -7.72 14.55
CA ASP A 128 29.03 -7.54 13.38
C ASP A 128 27.53 -7.75 13.68
N ALA A 129 27.06 -7.47 14.92
CA ALA A 129 25.63 -7.44 15.20
C ALA A 129 24.96 -6.63 14.07
N ASN A 130 24.34 -7.35 13.13
CA ASN A 130 23.77 -6.72 11.94
C ASN A 130 22.53 -5.96 12.35
N PHE A 131 22.72 -4.72 12.79
CA PHE A 131 21.66 -3.77 13.07
C PHE A 131 20.98 -3.27 11.78
N SER A 132 20.95 -4.06 10.71
CA SER A 132 20.27 -3.73 9.47
C SER A 132 18.77 -3.40 9.66
N ASN A 133 18.20 -3.83 10.78
CA ASN A 133 16.85 -3.50 11.21
C ASN A 133 16.85 -2.75 12.55
N GLN A 134 17.62 -1.70 12.61
CA GLN A 134 17.80 -0.85 13.80
C GLN A 134 16.48 -0.39 14.42
N LYS A 135 15.43 -0.23 13.62
CA LYS A 135 14.12 0.19 14.09
C LYS A 135 13.50 -0.75 15.14
N ALA A 136 13.89 -2.03 15.19
CA ALA A 136 13.47 -2.94 16.25
C ALA A 136 13.88 -2.46 17.64
N LEU A 137 14.99 -1.70 17.76
CA LEU A 137 15.43 -1.09 19.02
C LEU A 137 14.40 -0.10 19.60
N LEU A 138 13.65 0.59 18.75
CA LEU A 138 12.60 1.52 19.18
C LEU A 138 11.43 0.80 19.86
N TYR A 139 11.31 -0.50 19.62
CA TYR A 139 10.26 -1.39 20.15
C TYR A 139 10.76 -2.36 21.22
N ASN A 140 11.87 -2.01 21.89
CA ASN A 140 12.49 -2.84 22.92
C ASN A 140 12.97 -4.21 22.42
N MET A 141 13.31 -4.33 21.13
CA MET A 141 13.77 -5.57 20.51
C MET A 141 15.15 -5.39 19.89
N LEU A 142 15.95 -6.44 19.95
CA LEU A 142 17.26 -6.51 19.34
C LEU A 142 17.37 -7.79 18.52
N ILE A 143 17.70 -7.64 17.25
CA ILE A 143 18.06 -8.77 16.40
C ILE A 143 19.52 -9.12 16.73
N ILE A 144 19.75 -10.33 17.20
CA ILE A 144 21.07 -10.85 17.59
C ILE A 144 21.54 -11.89 16.56
N LYS A 145 22.87 -12.12 16.55
CA LYS A 145 23.51 -13.13 15.73
C LYS A 145 24.48 -13.92 16.62
N ASN A 146 24.41 -15.25 16.60
CA ASN A 146 25.32 -16.08 17.37
C ASN A 146 26.64 -16.33 16.60
N GLU A 147 27.60 -17.02 17.23
CA GLU A 147 28.93 -17.36 16.64
C GLU A 147 28.83 -18.17 15.35
N ASN A 148 27.77 -18.95 15.18
CA ASN A 148 27.50 -19.73 13.96
C ASN A 148 26.89 -18.90 12.84
N GLY A 149 26.66 -17.60 13.06
CA GLY A 149 26.07 -16.71 12.07
C GLY A 149 24.54 -16.75 12.02
N ASN A 150 23.86 -17.46 12.94
CA ASN A 150 22.41 -17.57 12.98
C ASN A 150 21.80 -16.39 13.74
N TYR A 151 20.66 -15.93 13.24
CA TYR A 151 19.91 -14.81 13.81
C TYR A 151 18.83 -15.27 14.79
N GLY A 152 18.59 -14.45 15.79
CA GLY A 152 17.50 -14.52 16.75
C GLY A 152 17.04 -13.13 17.16
N VAL A 153 16.07 -13.04 18.04
CA VAL A 153 15.57 -11.78 18.61
C VAL A 153 15.52 -11.92 20.13
N GLN A 154 15.98 -10.90 20.83
CA GLN A 154 15.80 -10.74 22.26
C GLN A 154 15.29 -9.34 22.59
N THR A 155 14.75 -9.18 23.79
CA THR A 155 14.45 -7.85 24.34
C THR A 155 15.74 -7.15 24.78
N LEU A 156 15.68 -5.82 25.01
CA LEU A 156 16.85 -5.04 25.43
C LEU A 156 17.36 -5.39 26.84
N ASP A 157 16.56 -6.10 27.64
CA ASP A 157 16.94 -6.67 28.94
C ASP A 157 17.43 -8.13 28.86
N GLY A 158 17.47 -8.71 27.63
CA GLY A 158 18.09 -10.00 27.36
C GLY A 158 17.16 -11.20 27.37
N GLN A 159 15.82 -11.00 27.42
CA GLN A 159 14.87 -12.10 27.31
C GLN A 159 14.78 -12.58 25.86
N GLU A 160 14.87 -13.88 25.63
CA GLU A 160 14.71 -14.46 24.30
C GLU A 160 13.27 -14.30 23.80
N VAL A 161 13.13 -13.77 22.58
CA VAL A 161 11.89 -13.65 21.83
C VAL A 161 11.85 -14.67 20.70
N LEU A 162 12.90 -14.73 19.90
CA LEU A 162 13.12 -15.76 18.88
C LEU A 162 14.51 -16.35 19.04
N GLY A 163 14.58 -17.67 19.19
CA GLY A 163 15.86 -18.38 19.32
C GLY A 163 16.79 -18.16 18.11
N THR A 164 18.09 -18.23 18.36
CA THR A 164 19.14 -18.01 17.33
C THR A 164 19.28 -19.21 16.39
N LYS A 165 18.34 -19.40 15.50
CA LYS A 165 18.26 -20.53 14.56
C LYS A 165 17.92 -20.15 13.11
N TYR A 166 17.78 -18.86 12.82
CA TYR A 166 17.37 -18.38 11.49
C TYR A 166 18.58 -17.91 10.67
N ALA A 167 18.52 -18.10 9.36
CA ALA A 167 19.52 -17.58 8.44
C ALA A 167 19.41 -16.05 8.28
N ASN A 168 18.20 -15.50 8.45
CA ASN A 168 17.96 -14.06 8.44
C ASN A 168 16.66 -13.73 9.19
N ILE A 169 16.62 -12.51 9.76
CA ILE A 169 15.41 -11.93 10.36
C ILE A 169 15.31 -10.48 9.93
N LYS A 170 14.14 -10.09 9.40
CA LYS A 170 13.81 -8.70 9.05
C LYS A 170 12.63 -8.25 9.92
N PHE A 171 12.77 -7.13 10.59
CA PHE A 171 11.66 -6.49 11.30
C PHE A 171 10.87 -5.60 10.34
N VAL A 172 9.55 -5.76 10.31
CA VAL A 172 8.61 -4.91 9.58
C VAL A 172 7.91 -4.02 10.59
N GLU A 173 8.32 -2.76 10.65
CA GLU A 173 7.88 -1.81 11.67
C GLU A 173 6.36 -1.56 11.60
N SER A 174 5.82 -1.35 10.40
CA SER A 174 4.42 -0.99 10.19
C SER A 174 3.42 -2.05 10.67
N SER A 175 3.79 -3.33 10.63
CA SER A 175 2.97 -4.45 11.13
C SER A 175 3.45 -5.01 12.46
N LYS A 176 4.61 -4.56 12.96
CA LYS A 176 5.30 -5.09 14.16
C LYS A 176 5.51 -6.60 14.06
N GLU A 177 6.07 -7.05 12.94
CA GLU A 177 6.29 -8.45 12.62
C GLU A 177 7.75 -8.72 12.27
N PHE A 178 8.14 -9.98 12.40
CA PHE A 178 9.43 -10.47 11.93
C PHE A 178 9.23 -11.38 10.72
N ILE A 179 9.83 -11.03 9.59
CA ILE A 179 10.02 -11.96 8.48
C ILE A 179 11.25 -12.79 8.83
N VAL A 180 11.07 -14.09 9.00
CA VAL A 180 12.15 -15.02 9.31
C VAL A 180 12.49 -15.86 8.09
N THR A 181 13.79 -16.13 7.90
CA THR A 181 14.29 -17.06 6.87
C THR A 181 15.00 -18.21 7.59
N THR A 182 14.60 -19.44 7.33
CA THR A 182 15.26 -20.63 7.90
C THR A 182 16.58 -20.92 7.20
N MET A 183 17.37 -21.87 7.74
CA MET A 183 18.62 -22.30 7.13
C MET A 183 18.41 -23.00 5.77
N GLU A 184 17.21 -23.51 5.51
CA GLU A 184 16.78 -24.09 4.23
C GLU A 184 16.24 -23.02 3.25
N ASN A 185 16.47 -21.73 3.54
CA ASN A 185 15.98 -20.59 2.76
C ASN A 185 14.44 -20.54 2.63
N LYS A 186 13.72 -20.97 3.69
CA LYS A 186 12.26 -20.84 3.74
C LYS A 186 11.86 -19.65 4.61
N MET A 187 10.93 -18.86 4.12
CA MET A 187 10.45 -17.64 4.76
C MET A 187 9.09 -17.83 5.40
N GLY A 188 8.89 -17.15 6.52
CA GLY A 188 7.63 -17.11 7.26
C GLY A 188 7.49 -15.81 8.04
N ILE A 189 6.37 -15.64 8.73
CA ILE A 189 6.07 -14.45 9.53
C ILE A 189 5.87 -14.85 10.99
N MET A 190 6.58 -14.16 11.87
CA MET A 190 6.44 -14.23 13.32
C MET A 190 5.89 -12.90 13.83
N SER A 191 4.95 -12.94 14.75
CA SER A 191 4.49 -11.72 15.41
C SER A 191 5.51 -11.23 16.44
N TYR A 192 5.35 -9.96 16.83
CA TYR A 192 6.17 -9.31 17.85
C TYR A 192 6.19 -10.07 19.20
N ASP A 193 5.11 -10.77 19.55
CA ASP A 193 4.99 -11.62 20.74
C ASP A 193 5.41 -13.09 20.48
N SER A 194 6.26 -13.32 19.48
CA SER A 194 6.87 -14.61 19.12
C SER A 194 5.92 -15.72 18.62
N LYS A 195 4.67 -15.40 18.29
CA LYS A 195 3.75 -16.38 17.70
C LYS A 195 4.00 -16.56 16.21
N ILE A 196 3.88 -17.79 15.74
CA ILE A 196 3.89 -18.07 14.29
C ILE A 196 2.59 -17.58 13.69
N LYS A 197 2.67 -16.59 12.79
CA LYS A 197 1.55 -16.12 11.97
C LYS A 197 1.49 -16.90 10.66
N ILE A 198 2.63 -17.03 9.99
CA ILE A 198 2.77 -17.81 8.77
C ILE A 198 4.00 -18.70 8.92
N ALA A 199 3.79 -20.01 8.81
CA ALA A 199 4.88 -20.99 8.95
C ALA A 199 5.99 -20.74 7.91
N PRO A 200 7.28 -20.90 8.28
CA PRO A 200 8.39 -20.67 7.36
C PRO A 200 8.55 -21.84 6.37
N GLU A 201 7.72 -21.85 5.34
CA GLU A 201 7.68 -22.89 4.29
C GLU A 201 7.73 -22.32 2.86
N PHE A 202 7.76 -20.99 2.70
CA PHE A 202 7.72 -20.32 1.41
C PHE A 202 9.12 -19.93 0.95
N ASP A 203 9.34 -19.90 -0.37
CA ASP A 203 10.59 -19.42 -0.97
C ASP A 203 10.70 -17.88 -0.84
N GLU A 204 9.55 -17.20 -0.89
CA GLU A 204 9.42 -15.77 -0.68
C GLU A 204 8.07 -15.46 -0.05
N ILE A 205 8.04 -14.47 0.85
CA ILE A 205 6.82 -13.91 1.41
C ILE A 205 6.93 -12.40 1.50
N LYS A 206 5.90 -11.69 1.04
CA LYS A 206 5.85 -10.23 1.01
C LYS A 206 4.43 -9.75 1.34
N GLN A 207 4.30 -8.78 2.24
CA GLN A 207 3.02 -8.15 2.53
C GLN A 207 2.54 -7.34 1.31
N ILE A 208 1.30 -7.55 0.89
CA ILE A 208 0.68 -6.86 -0.24
C ILE A 208 -0.48 -5.94 0.18
N ASP A 209 -1.09 -6.24 1.31
CA ASP A 209 -2.15 -5.41 1.88
C ASP A 209 -2.18 -5.54 3.41
N LYS A 210 -1.85 -4.46 4.09
CA LYS A 210 -1.80 -4.42 5.55
C LYS A 210 -3.20 -4.50 6.16
N ASP A 211 -4.18 -3.80 5.59
CA ASP A 211 -5.54 -3.71 6.15
C ASP A 211 -6.25 -5.06 6.19
N SER A 212 -6.12 -5.85 5.14
CA SER A 212 -6.65 -7.22 5.09
C SER A 212 -5.63 -8.28 5.52
N GLY A 213 -4.39 -7.89 5.83
CA GLY A 213 -3.35 -8.81 6.24
C GLY A 213 -3.00 -9.83 5.16
N LEU A 214 -2.95 -9.40 3.89
CA LEU A 214 -2.65 -10.26 2.77
C LEU A 214 -1.17 -10.26 2.42
N TYR A 215 -0.63 -11.44 2.12
CA TYR A 215 0.75 -11.66 1.73
C TYR A 215 0.83 -12.42 0.41
N LEU A 216 1.68 -11.93 -0.49
CA LEU A 216 2.16 -12.73 -1.61
C LEU A 216 3.06 -13.83 -1.07
N ALA A 217 2.77 -15.07 -1.43
CA ALA A 217 3.60 -16.22 -1.11
C ALA A 217 4.08 -16.88 -2.39
N THR A 218 5.38 -17.20 -2.45
CA THR A 218 5.99 -17.92 -3.57
C THR A 218 6.52 -19.26 -3.07
N LYS A 219 6.20 -20.35 -3.77
CA LYS A 219 6.71 -21.70 -3.49
C LYS A 219 6.86 -22.45 -4.80
N ASN A 220 8.03 -23.03 -5.04
CA ASN A 220 8.33 -23.77 -6.27
C ASN A 220 8.04 -22.96 -7.56
N LYS A 221 8.42 -21.67 -7.54
CA LYS A 221 8.20 -20.71 -8.64
C LYS A 221 6.72 -20.43 -8.96
N LYS A 222 5.80 -20.86 -8.13
CA LYS A 222 4.39 -20.51 -8.22
C LYS A 222 4.02 -19.53 -7.11
N GLN A 223 3.14 -18.62 -7.45
CA GLN A 223 2.66 -17.58 -6.55
C GLN A 223 1.23 -17.87 -6.10
N GLY A 224 0.92 -17.42 -4.91
CA GLY A 224 -0.40 -17.46 -4.30
C GLY A 224 -0.55 -16.31 -3.31
N VAL A 225 -1.70 -16.24 -2.65
CA VAL A 225 -1.95 -15.26 -1.58
C VAL A 225 -2.36 -16.01 -0.33
N VAL A 226 -1.73 -15.66 0.79
CA VAL A 226 -2.10 -16.12 2.14
C VAL A 226 -2.49 -14.92 3.00
N ASN A 227 -3.33 -15.15 3.99
CA ASN A 227 -3.66 -14.10 4.96
C ASN A 227 -2.72 -14.15 6.20
N SER A 228 -2.90 -13.21 7.11
CA SER A 228 -2.05 -13.02 8.29
C SER A 228 -2.02 -14.19 9.28
N ASN A 229 -2.91 -15.19 9.15
CA ASN A 229 -2.88 -16.42 9.94
C ASN A 229 -2.44 -17.65 9.13
N GLY A 230 -1.90 -17.43 7.92
CA GLY A 230 -1.38 -18.50 7.07
C GLY A 230 -2.43 -19.22 6.23
N SER A 231 -3.72 -18.83 6.28
CA SER A 231 -4.75 -19.46 5.46
C SER A 231 -4.61 -19.03 3.99
N ILE A 232 -4.83 -19.98 3.09
CA ILE A 232 -4.75 -19.75 1.64
C ILE A 232 -5.95 -18.93 1.19
N VAL A 233 -5.70 -17.80 0.54
CA VAL A 233 -6.68 -16.96 -0.16
C VAL A 233 -6.66 -17.27 -1.64
N LEU A 234 -5.48 -17.36 -2.27
CA LEU A 234 -5.28 -17.88 -3.61
C LEU A 234 -4.23 -18.99 -3.56
N TYR A 235 -4.54 -20.14 -4.17
CA TYR A 235 -3.62 -21.28 -4.22
C TYR A 235 -2.29 -20.90 -4.90
N LEU A 236 -1.20 -21.57 -4.50
CA LEU A 236 0.15 -21.35 -5.05
C LEU A 236 0.27 -22.05 -6.42
N GLU A 237 -0.48 -21.57 -7.38
CA GLU A 237 -0.54 -22.17 -8.72
C GLU A 237 -0.40 -21.16 -9.85
N TYR A 238 -0.34 -19.87 -9.52
CA TYR A 238 -0.22 -18.80 -10.49
C TYR A 238 1.24 -18.58 -10.91
N ASP A 239 1.40 -18.19 -12.16
CA ASP A 239 2.71 -17.82 -12.72
C ASP A 239 3.10 -16.40 -12.26
N GLN A 240 2.10 -15.55 -12.03
CA GLN A 240 2.27 -14.18 -11.59
C GLN A 240 1.03 -13.70 -10.83
N ILE A 241 1.26 -13.01 -9.71
CA ILE A 241 0.25 -12.21 -9.01
C ILE A 241 0.69 -10.75 -9.08
N GLY A 242 -0.26 -9.87 -9.38
CA GLY A 242 0.05 -8.45 -9.60
C GLY A 242 0.42 -8.15 -11.05
N ILE A 243 0.50 -6.87 -11.35
CA ILE A 243 0.78 -6.33 -12.69
C ILE A 243 2.10 -5.58 -12.71
N ASN A 244 2.70 -5.44 -13.89
CA ASN A 244 3.79 -4.51 -14.10
C ASN A 244 3.23 -3.11 -14.42
N SER A 245 3.26 -2.21 -13.43
CA SER A 245 2.72 -0.86 -13.57
C SER A 245 3.49 0.03 -14.54
N SER A 246 4.76 -0.29 -14.83
CA SER A 246 5.62 0.51 -15.72
C SER A 246 5.14 0.56 -17.18
N GLN A 247 4.24 -0.33 -17.57
CA GLN A 247 3.66 -0.36 -18.92
C GLN A 247 2.50 0.62 -19.11
N TYR A 248 1.99 1.21 -18.03
CA TYR A 248 0.80 2.06 -18.02
C TYR A 248 1.12 3.41 -17.37
N MET A 249 0.69 4.50 -18.01
CA MET A 249 0.93 5.87 -17.53
C MET A 249 0.04 6.30 -16.34
N SER A 250 -0.78 5.40 -15.82
CA SER A 250 -1.75 5.73 -14.77
C SER A 250 -1.11 5.92 -13.39
N ASN A 251 -1.21 7.13 -12.82
CA ASN A 251 -0.88 7.45 -11.43
C ASN A 251 -1.79 6.75 -10.39
N THR A 252 -2.80 6.01 -10.84
CA THR A 252 -3.78 5.33 -9.98
C THR A 252 -3.31 3.96 -9.51
N ILE A 253 -2.24 3.41 -10.09
CA ILE A 253 -1.67 2.12 -9.69
C ILE A 253 -0.67 2.35 -8.55
N LYS A 254 -1.20 2.52 -7.35
CA LYS A 254 -0.38 2.70 -6.13
C LYS A 254 0.22 1.39 -5.62
N ASN A 255 -0.39 0.26 -5.95
CA ASN A 255 0.05 -1.08 -5.54
C ASN A 255 -0.07 -2.03 -6.72
N GLN A 256 1.04 -2.60 -7.17
CA GLN A 256 1.06 -3.52 -8.30
C GLN A 256 0.25 -4.81 -8.06
N TYR A 257 0.00 -5.18 -6.81
CA TYR A 257 -0.73 -6.39 -6.44
C TYR A 257 -2.24 -6.18 -6.27
N LEU A 258 -2.67 -4.93 -6.14
CA LEU A 258 -4.08 -4.59 -5.91
C LEU A 258 -4.56 -3.46 -6.83
N LEU A 259 -5.48 -3.79 -7.71
CA LEU A 259 -6.19 -2.79 -8.50
C LEU A 259 -7.27 -2.15 -7.63
N TYR A 260 -7.32 -0.81 -7.61
CA TYR A 260 -8.23 0.00 -6.78
C TYR A 260 -8.21 -0.37 -5.28
N ASN A 261 -7.12 -0.95 -4.79
CA ASN A 261 -7.03 -1.49 -3.43
C ASN A 261 -8.10 -2.56 -3.10
N LYS A 262 -8.66 -3.21 -4.11
CA LYS A 262 -9.78 -4.18 -4.02
C LYS A 262 -9.49 -5.51 -4.69
N CYS A 263 -8.89 -5.49 -5.89
CA CYS A 263 -8.83 -6.63 -6.77
C CYS A 263 -7.41 -7.14 -6.95
N ILE A 264 -7.22 -8.46 -6.88
CA ILE A 264 -5.95 -9.15 -7.05
C ILE A 264 -5.89 -9.72 -8.48
N PRO A 265 -5.11 -9.15 -9.39
CA PRO A 265 -4.88 -9.75 -10.70
C PRO A 265 -3.90 -10.92 -10.59
N ALA A 266 -4.26 -12.07 -11.15
CA ALA A 266 -3.46 -13.29 -11.13
C ALA A 266 -3.39 -13.92 -12.52
N LYS A 267 -2.19 -14.31 -12.96
CA LYS A 267 -1.93 -14.91 -14.27
C LYS A 267 -1.59 -16.39 -14.12
N LYS A 268 -2.27 -17.23 -14.89
CA LYS A 268 -2.04 -18.67 -14.94
C LYS A 268 -2.17 -19.16 -16.37
N ASN A 269 -1.20 -19.95 -16.85
CA ASN A 269 -1.21 -20.51 -18.20
C ASN A 269 -1.47 -19.49 -19.30
N GLY A 270 -0.89 -18.27 -19.17
CA GLY A 270 -1.00 -17.21 -20.15
C GLY A 270 -2.32 -16.45 -20.16
N THR A 271 -3.22 -16.68 -19.20
CA THR A 271 -4.48 -15.94 -19.03
C THR A 271 -4.58 -15.33 -17.65
N TRP A 272 -5.35 -14.25 -17.53
CA TRP A 272 -5.58 -13.53 -16.30
C TRP A 272 -6.94 -13.84 -15.69
N GLU A 273 -6.97 -13.95 -14.39
CA GLU A 273 -8.15 -13.90 -13.53
C GLU A 273 -8.03 -12.69 -12.61
N ILE A 274 -9.15 -12.18 -12.13
CA ILE A 274 -9.20 -11.07 -11.20
C ILE A 274 -10.03 -11.48 -10.00
N PHE A 275 -9.43 -11.42 -8.81
CA PHE A 275 -10.06 -11.88 -7.57
C PHE A 275 -10.31 -10.71 -6.64
N ASP A 276 -11.31 -10.79 -5.79
CA ASP A 276 -11.42 -9.94 -4.61
C ASP A 276 -10.43 -10.38 -3.51
N LYS A 277 -10.36 -9.62 -2.41
CA LYS A 277 -9.49 -9.93 -1.27
C LYS A 277 -9.86 -11.22 -0.53
N THR A 278 -11.01 -11.84 -0.82
CA THR A 278 -11.42 -13.13 -0.25
C THR A 278 -11.03 -14.32 -1.12
N GLY A 279 -10.51 -14.06 -2.31
CA GLY A 279 -10.15 -15.09 -3.29
C GLY A 279 -11.29 -15.51 -4.22
N LYS A 280 -12.37 -14.73 -4.25
CA LYS A 280 -13.48 -14.97 -5.20
C LYS A 280 -13.19 -14.24 -6.52
N ASN A 281 -13.29 -14.94 -7.66
CA ASN A 281 -13.18 -14.30 -8.98
C ASN A 281 -14.36 -13.33 -9.19
N ILE A 282 -14.04 -12.05 -9.37
CA ILE A 282 -15.05 -10.96 -9.46
C ILE A 282 -15.94 -11.06 -10.69
N ALA A 283 -15.44 -11.64 -11.77
CA ALA A 283 -16.17 -11.80 -13.02
C ALA A 283 -16.92 -13.16 -13.10
N GLY A 284 -16.88 -13.93 -12.02
CA GLY A 284 -17.48 -15.27 -11.94
C GLY A 284 -16.47 -16.40 -12.13
N THR A 285 -16.75 -17.53 -11.52
CA THR A 285 -15.88 -18.71 -11.51
C THR A 285 -15.48 -19.13 -12.92
N GLY A 286 -14.16 -19.31 -13.15
CA GLY A 286 -13.60 -19.74 -14.42
C GLY A 286 -13.56 -18.66 -15.50
N THR A 287 -13.94 -17.43 -15.19
CA THR A 287 -13.81 -16.31 -16.13
C THR A 287 -12.36 -15.88 -16.24
N THR A 288 -11.81 -15.92 -17.46
CA THR A 288 -10.42 -15.54 -17.76
C THR A 288 -10.37 -14.49 -18.85
N TYR A 289 -9.25 -13.75 -18.86
CA TYR A 289 -8.93 -12.73 -19.85
C TYR A 289 -7.57 -13.03 -20.50
N LYS A 290 -7.40 -12.71 -21.77
CA LYS A 290 -6.12 -12.87 -22.46
C LYS A 290 -5.08 -11.88 -21.96
N GLU A 291 -5.48 -10.61 -21.85
CA GLU A 291 -4.62 -9.54 -21.32
C GLU A 291 -5.43 -8.63 -20.39
N LEU A 292 -4.74 -7.97 -19.48
CA LEU A 292 -5.23 -6.83 -18.72
C LEU A 292 -4.60 -5.55 -19.30
N GLY A 293 -5.44 -4.54 -19.49
CA GLY A 293 -5.04 -3.31 -20.15
C GLY A 293 -5.01 -3.40 -21.67
N CYS A 294 -4.90 -2.25 -22.30
CA CYS A 294 -4.72 -2.10 -23.73
C CYS A 294 -3.39 -1.41 -24.01
N SER A 295 -2.48 -2.10 -24.70
CA SER A 295 -1.17 -1.59 -25.11
C SER A 295 -1.13 -1.10 -26.56
N VAL A 296 -2.29 -1.06 -27.23
CA VAL A 296 -2.43 -0.56 -28.59
C VAL A 296 -2.53 0.96 -28.55
N GLY A 297 -1.46 1.62 -28.07
CA GLY A 297 -1.40 3.08 -28.04
C GLY A 297 -1.31 3.68 -29.44
N GLY A 298 -2.03 4.77 -29.70
CA GLY A 298 -1.89 5.84 -30.67
C GLY A 298 -1.62 5.58 -32.14
N LYS A 299 -0.93 4.52 -32.45
CA LYS A 299 -0.57 4.24 -33.84
C LYS A 299 -1.72 3.75 -34.73
N SER A 300 -2.79 3.24 -34.14
CA SER A 300 -3.94 2.72 -34.90
C SER A 300 -4.82 3.81 -35.50
N ASN A 301 -4.73 5.07 -35.00
CA ASN A 301 -5.56 6.19 -35.46
C ASN A 301 -4.76 7.47 -35.83
N GLY A 302 -3.42 7.40 -35.86
CA GLY A 302 -2.58 8.55 -36.23
C GLY A 302 -2.39 9.60 -35.14
N GLU A 303 -2.80 9.34 -33.91
CA GLU A 303 -2.56 10.22 -32.76
C GLU A 303 -1.25 9.86 -32.05
N GLU A 304 -0.25 10.72 -32.15
CA GLU A 304 1.11 10.49 -31.68
C GLU A 304 1.23 10.46 -30.12
N ASN A 305 0.19 10.86 -29.37
CA ASN A 305 0.23 11.10 -27.93
C ASN A 305 -0.70 10.20 -27.10
N SER A 306 -1.07 9.02 -27.59
CA SER A 306 -1.93 8.15 -26.81
C SER A 306 -1.15 7.22 -25.87
N ASN A 307 -1.71 7.01 -24.69
CA ASN A 307 -1.13 6.20 -23.62
C ASN A 307 -1.82 4.83 -23.52
N ASN A 308 -1.04 3.83 -23.12
CA ASN A 308 -1.58 2.54 -22.72
C ASN A 308 -2.47 2.69 -21.48
N VAL A 309 -3.62 2.01 -21.46
CA VAL A 309 -4.59 2.10 -20.37
C VAL A 309 -4.87 0.74 -19.76
N LEU A 310 -4.74 0.67 -18.45
CA LEU A 310 -5.19 -0.45 -17.64
C LEU A 310 -6.45 -0.10 -16.83
N LEU A 311 -6.48 1.10 -16.27
CA LEU A 311 -7.52 1.57 -15.37
C LEU A 311 -8.22 2.81 -15.92
N VAL A 312 -9.54 2.89 -15.67
CA VAL A 312 -10.38 4.05 -15.91
C VAL A 312 -10.98 4.49 -14.57
N PRO A 313 -10.33 5.44 -13.86
CA PRO A 313 -10.59 5.71 -12.44
C PRO A 313 -12.02 6.10 -12.10
N GLN A 314 -12.70 6.85 -12.96
CA GLN A 314 -14.03 7.42 -12.68
C GLN A 314 -15.09 6.36 -12.33
N TYR A 315 -14.91 5.11 -12.79
CA TYR A 315 -15.83 4.00 -12.52
C TYR A 315 -15.12 2.77 -11.92
N GLU A 316 -13.92 2.95 -11.38
CA GLU A 316 -13.07 1.84 -10.98
C GLU A 316 -12.93 0.79 -12.11
N GLY A 317 -12.86 1.29 -13.35
CA GLY A 317 -12.86 0.45 -14.54
C GLY A 317 -11.52 -0.25 -14.76
N ILE A 318 -11.55 -1.53 -15.09
CA ILE A 318 -10.40 -2.36 -15.42
C ILE A 318 -10.53 -2.80 -16.87
N VAL A 319 -9.54 -2.45 -17.69
CA VAL A 319 -9.51 -2.87 -19.09
C VAL A 319 -9.11 -4.33 -19.19
N VAL A 320 -9.94 -5.11 -19.87
CA VAL A 320 -9.75 -6.55 -20.07
C VAL A 320 -9.86 -6.93 -21.53
N SER A 321 -9.23 -8.02 -21.97
CA SER A 321 -9.32 -8.45 -23.36
C SER A 321 -9.63 -9.94 -23.52
N ARG A 322 -10.31 -10.28 -24.62
CA ARG A 322 -10.50 -11.64 -25.14
C ARG A 322 -10.45 -11.58 -26.68
N ASN A 323 -9.81 -12.56 -27.30
CA ASN A 323 -9.77 -12.68 -28.76
C ASN A 323 -9.37 -11.38 -29.49
N ASN A 324 -8.40 -10.65 -28.96
CA ASN A 324 -7.89 -9.37 -29.48
C ASN A 324 -8.92 -8.23 -29.51
N VAL A 325 -10.00 -8.33 -28.77
CA VAL A 325 -10.93 -7.23 -28.51
C VAL A 325 -10.93 -6.90 -27.02
N TYR A 326 -11.21 -5.66 -26.72
CA TYR A 326 -11.14 -5.09 -25.38
C TYR A 326 -12.52 -4.78 -24.82
N GLY A 327 -12.62 -4.67 -23.53
CA GLY A 327 -13.79 -4.24 -22.80
C GLY A 327 -13.40 -3.63 -21.47
N LEU A 328 -14.38 -3.15 -20.73
CA LEU A 328 -14.20 -2.55 -19.42
C LEU A 328 -15.14 -3.22 -18.42
N ILE A 329 -14.60 -3.66 -17.31
CA ILE A 329 -15.36 -4.12 -16.15
C ILE A 329 -15.06 -3.22 -14.95
N ASP A 330 -15.96 -3.11 -13.98
CA ASP A 330 -15.65 -2.42 -12.73
C ASP A 330 -14.95 -3.35 -11.71
N SER A 331 -14.53 -2.79 -10.58
CA SER A 331 -13.86 -3.54 -9.51
C SER A 331 -14.73 -4.60 -8.82
N GLU A 332 -16.03 -4.66 -9.12
CA GLU A 332 -16.97 -5.70 -8.69
C GLU A 332 -17.21 -6.76 -9.77
N GLY A 333 -16.59 -6.61 -10.96
CA GLY A 333 -16.71 -7.51 -12.09
C GLY A 333 -17.91 -7.26 -13.01
N LYS A 334 -18.65 -6.16 -12.80
CA LYS A 334 -19.77 -5.78 -13.67
C LYS A 334 -19.24 -5.17 -14.96
N THR A 335 -19.82 -5.52 -16.08
CA THR A 335 -19.46 -4.97 -17.38
C THR A 335 -19.86 -3.50 -17.46
N LEU A 336 -18.89 -2.64 -17.72
CA LEU A 336 -19.09 -1.22 -18.07
C LEU A 336 -19.12 -1.03 -19.58
N LEU A 337 -18.22 -1.70 -20.31
CA LEU A 337 -18.22 -1.74 -21.77
C LEU A 337 -18.06 -3.18 -22.23
N PRO A 338 -18.81 -3.61 -23.27
CA PRO A 338 -18.73 -4.99 -23.78
C PRO A 338 -17.32 -5.31 -24.28
N ILE A 339 -16.89 -6.56 -24.20
CA ILE A 339 -15.61 -7.03 -24.75
C ILE A 339 -15.76 -7.17 -26.27
N ALA A 340 -15.81 -6.04 -26.96
CA ALA A 340 -16.02 -5.92 -28.40
C ALA A 340 -15.29 -4.71 -29.00
N LEU A 341 -14.51 -3.97 -28.18
CA LEU A 341 -13.84 -2.75 -28.60
C LEU A 341 -12.54 -3.10 -29.34
N GLN A 342 -12.22 -2.34 -30.37
CA GLN A 342 -10.99 -2.48 -31.13
C GLN A 342 -9.78 -1.94 -30.33
N SER A 343 -9.98 -0.88 -29.54
CA SER A 343 -8.98 -0.33 -28.64
C SER A 343 -9.61 0.51 -27.54
N ILE A 344 -8.84 0.70 -26.44
CA ILE A 344 -9.06 1.68 -25.38
C ILE A 344 -7.72 2.35 -25.13
N TYR A 345 -7.68 3.69 -25.11
CA TYR A 345 -6.47 4.46 -24.83
C TYR A 345 -6.81 5.76 -24.12
N SER A 346 -5.81 6.43 -23.57
CA SER A 346 -5.98 7.78 -23.02
C SER A 346 -5.09 8.79 -23.72
N ILE A 347 -5.50 10.04 -23.63
CA ILE A 347 -4.72 11.21 -24.04
C ILE A 347 -4.59 12.12 -22.84
N THR A 348 -3.36 12.53 -22.52
CA THR A 348 -3.11 13.51 -21.47
C THR A 348 -2.92 14.88 -22.11
N SER A 349 -3.76 15.84 -21.74
CA SER A 349 -3.68 17.23 -22.15
C SER A 349 -3.78 18.13 -20.94
N GLU A 350 -2.84 19.08 -20.77
CA GLU A 350 -2.80 20.03 -19.67
C GLU A 350 -2.87 19.38 -18.26
N GLY A 351 -2.37 18.13 -18.16
CA GLY A 351 -2.38 17.36 -16.90
C GLY A 351 -3.67 16.56 -16.66
N GLU A 352 -4.66 16.69 -17.52
CA GLU A 352 -5.89 15.90 -17.47
C GLU A 352 -5.83 14.70 -18.43
N GLU A 353 -6.26 13.54 -17.95
CA GLU A 353 -6.30 12.29 -18.70
C GLU A 353 -7.73 12.02 -19.19
N THR A 354 -7.92 11.96 -20.49
CA THR A 354 -9.20 11.66 -21.14
C THR A 354 -9.15 10.29 -21.81
N TYR A 355 -10.19 9.48 -21.62
CA TYR A 355 -10.27 8.09 -22.09
C TYR A 355 -11.12 7.95 -23.34
N TYR A 356 -10.58 7.29 -24.36
CA TYR A 356 -11.23 7.05 -25.63
C TYR A 356 -11.30 5.57 -25.96
N MET A 357 -12.34 5.17 -26.70
CA MET A 357 -12.48 3.82 -27.23
C MET A 357 -12.79 3.87 -28.74
N LEU A 358 -12.31 2.86 -29.45
CA LEU A 358 -12.69 2.60 -30.86
C LEU A 358 -13.68 1.42 -30.87
N TYR A 359 -14.90 1.68 -31.30
CA TYR A 359 -15.95 0.69 -31.42
C TYR A 359 -16.66 0.84 -32.79
N ASN A 360 -16.72 -0.24 -33.54
CA ASN A 360 -17.26 -0.22 -34.92
C ASN A 360 -16.66 0.88 -35.83
N ASN A 361 -15.35 1.11 -35.74
CA ASN A 361 -14.61 2.19 -36.41
C ASN A 361 -15.06 3.60 -36.02
N GLN A 362 -15.77 3.76 -34.92
CA GLN A 362 -16.16 5.07 -34.39
C GLN A 362 -15.38 5.36 -33.12
N LEU A 363 -14.78 6.54 -33.05
CA LEU A 363 -14.09 7.04 -31.87
C LEU A 363 -15.11 7.66 -30.92
N MET A 364 -15.10 7.22 -29.67
CA MET A 364 -16.02 7.70 -28.64
C MET A 364 -15.27 7.95 -27.31
N ASN A 365 -15.74 8.96 -26.57
CA ASN A 365 -15.27 9.16 -25.18
C ASN A 365 -15.88 8.08 -24.27
N VAL A 366 -15.03 7.41 -23.51
CA VAL A 366 -15.42 6.29 -22.62
C VAL A 366 -16.37 6.77 -21.54
N ILE A 367 -16.07 7.90 -20.90
CA ILE A 367 -16.84 8.41 -19.77
C ILE A 367 -18.22 8.88 -20.21
N ASP A 368 -18.29 9.62 -21.31
CA ASP A 368 -19.56 10.09 -21.87
C ASP A 368 -20.47 8.95 -22.30
N TYR A 369 -19.89 7.90 -22.89
CA TYR A 369 -20.64 6.71 -23.26
C TYR A 369 -21.22 6.00 -22.02
N ILE A 370 -20.41 5.81 -20.97
CA ILE A 370 -20.86 5.14 -19.74
C ILE A 370 -21.95 5.97 -19.06
N LYS A 371 -21.79 7.28 -18.93
CA LYS A 371 -22.82 8.17 -18.37
C LYS A 371 -24.13 8.07 -19.13
N LYS A 372 -24.07 8.08 -20.45
CA LYS A 372 -25.28 8.09 -21.28
C LYS A 372 -26.00 6.73 -21.34
N TRP A 373 -25.25 5.63 -21.41
CA TRP A 373 -25.83 4.34 -21.79
C TRP A 373 -25.74 3.26 -20.73
N VAL A 374 -24.85 3.38 -19.75
CA VAL A 374 -24.60 2.33 -18.75
C VAL A 374 -25.01 2.75 -17.34
N ARG A 375 -24.62 3.94 -16.94
CA ARG A 375 -24.91 4.52 -15.61
C ARG A 375 -25.34 5.98 -15.76
N PRO A 376 -26.54 6.26 -16.28
CA PRO A 376 -27.04 7.62 -16.40
C PRO A 376 -27.18 8.27 -15.00
N ASP A 377 -26.77 9.53 -14.89
CA ASP A 377 -26.92 10.28 -13.66
C ASP A 377 -28.41 10.39 -13.30
N LYS A 378 -28.76 10.15 -12.03
CA LYS A 378 -30.13 10.10 -11.51
C LYS A 378 -30.94 11.40 -11.77
N ASN A 379 -30.26 12.51 -12.09
CA ASN A 379 -30.90 13.80 -12.36
C ASN A 379 -31.31 14.01 -13.83
N GLU A 380 -30.79 13.23 -14.79
CA GLU A 380 -31.18 13.34 -16.20
C GLU A 380 -32.38 12.47 -16.58
N SER A 381 -32.65 11.40 -15.80
CA SER A 381 -33.80 10.52 -16.06
C SER A 381 -35.17 11.17 -15.78
N ASN A 382 -35.24 12.29 -15.05
CA ASN A 382 -36.49 13.02 -14.79
C ASN A 382 -36.84 14.03 -15.90
N ASN A 383 -35.93 14.36 -16.81
CA ASN A 383 -36.22 15.30 -17.91
C ASN A 383 -36.68 14.63 -19.21
N GLN A 384 -36.46 13.32 -19.37
CA GLN A 384 -36.92 12.62 -20.59
C GLN A 384 -38.36 12.12 -20.49
N THR A 385 -38.93 11.96 -19.27
CA THR A 385 -40.34 11.59 -19.10
C THR A 385 -41.32 12.73 -19.21
N ASN A 386 -40.85 13.99 -19.20
CA ASN A 386 -41.71 15.17 -19.31
C ASN A 386 -41.84 15.73 -20.73
N THR A 387 -41.11 15.23 -21.74
CA THR A 387 -41.20 15.72 -23.12
C THR A 387 -42.12 14.87 -24.01
N GLU A 388 -42.52 13.67 -23.61
CA GLU A 388 -43.45 12.82 -24.38
C GLU A 388 -44.95 13.02 -24.04
N ASN A 389 -45.30 13.82 -23.00
CA ASN A 389 -46.69 14.01 -22.54
C ASN A 389 -47.28 15.38 -22.93
N THR A 390 -46.65 16.18 -23.81
CA THR A 390 -47.19 17.50 -24.19
C THR A 390 -47.60 17.62 -25.67
N GLU A 391 -47.63 16.54 -26.47
CA GLU A 391 -48.06 16.62 -27.89
C GLU A 391 -49.43 15.94 -28.20
N ASN A 392 -50.27 15.61 -27.23
CA ASN A 392 -51.58 15.03 -27.54
C ASN A 392 -52.73 15.68 -26.72
N THR A 393 -52.91 16.99 -26.83
CA THR A 393 -54.24 17.62 -26.53
C THR A 393 -54.34 18.93 -27.27
N ASN A 394 -54.62 18.87 -28.59
CA ASN A 394 -55.32 19.92 -29.34
C ASN A 394 -55.79 19.33 -30.67
N ASN A 395 -56.97 18.71 -30.64
CA ASN A 395 -57.93 18.60 -31.77
C ASN A 395 -59.18 17.90 -31.26
N GLU A 396 -60.12 18.73 -30.78
CA GLU A 396 -61.56 18.69 -31.08
C GLU A 396 -62.23 19.91 -30.42
#